data_5061faa05face0f86eed5643f1eaab0b
#
_entry.id   5061faa05face0f86eed5643f1eaab0b
#
_cell.length_a   1.000
_cell.length_b   1.000
_cell.length_c   1.000
_cell.angle_alpha   90.00
_cell.angle_beta   90.00
_cell.angle_gamma   90.00
#
_symmetry.space_group_name_H-M   'P 1'
#
loop_
_entity.id
_entity.type
_entity.pdbx_description
1 polymer ?
#
loop_
_entity_poly.entity_id
_entity_poly.type
_entity_poly.pdbx_seq_one_letter_code
_entity_poly.pdbx_strand_id
1 'polypeptide(L)'
;VRIEKRYNDEIGELTDTINYMAGEIATTEQMKNEFISSVSHELRTPLTAIKGWAETLMLDGGNSPDTMNKGVKVIVTETERLQQMVEELLDFSRMQNGHFTLQSATMDILAELGDAVLIYSEKAKRETKEIIYDEPEMLPFVFGDKNRIRQVFINVIDNAVKYSSAGDRVTIKAYESGENVVVSVRDTGVGIKQSDLAKVKTKFYKANHTRRGSGIGLAVADEIISMHGGSLSIDSEGEGLGTTVTISLPAQEKN
;
A
#
# COMPACT_ATOMS: atom_id res chain seq x y z
N VAL A 1 -30.85 10.09 -6.28
CA VAL A 1 -31.89 11.09 -6.64
C VAL A 1 -31.16 12.38 -6.97
N ARG A 2 -31.36 12.95 -8.16
CA ARG A 2 -30.86 14.29 -8.52
C ARG A 2 -32.01 15.26 -8.57
N ILE A 3 -31.80 16.48 -8.04
CA ILE A 3 -32.79 17.56 -8.08
C ILE A 3 -32.64 18.27 -9.43
N GLU A 4 -33.73 18.48 -10.13
CA GLU A 4 -33.73 19.20 -11.41
C GLU A 4 -33.53 20.71 -11.16
N LYS A 5 -32.49 21.28 -11.78
CA LYS A 5 -32.24 22.73 -11.72
C LYS A 5 -33.25 23.46 -12.59
N ARG A 6 -34.10 24.28 -11.97
CA ARG A 6 -35.16 25.01 -12.68
C ARG A 6 -34.86 26.49 -12.91
N TYR A 7 -33.96 27.06 -12.12
CA TYR A 7 -33.64 28.49 -12.14
C TYR A 7 -32.14 28.73 -12.12
N ASN A 8 -31.70 29.85 -12.72
CA ASN A 8 -30.30 30.29 -12.74
C ASN A 8 -30.10 31.47 -11.75
N ASP A 9 -30.49 31.23 -10.51
CA ASP A 9 -30.40 32.12 -9.37
C ASP A 9 -29.75 31.38 -8.19
N GLU A 10 -29.79 31.96 -6.99
CA GLU A 10 -29.22 31.38 -5.77
C GLU A 10 -29.81 30.00 -5.44
N ILE A 11 -31.06 29.77 -5.83
CA ILE A 11 -31.72 28.45 -5.67
C ILE A 11 -31.15 27.44 -6.67
N GLY A 12 -30.80 27.89 -7.87
CA GLY A 12 -30.11 27.07 -8.86
C GLY A 12 -28.70 26.67 -8.42
N GLU A 13 -27.91 27.58 -7.83
CA GLU A 13 -26.58 27.28 -7.26
C GLU A 13 -26.67 26.31 -6.08
N LEU A 14 -27.66 26.52 -5.23
CA LEU A 14 -27.94 25.60 -4.11
C LEU A 14 -28.29 24.19 -4.64
N THR A 15 -29.09 24.11 -5.71
CA THR A 15 -29.44 22.83 -6.35
C THR A 15 -28.20 22.13 -6.92
N ASP A 16 -27.29 22.86 -7.58
CA ASP A 16 -26.03 22.31 -8.09
C ASP A 16 -25.15 21.80 -6.94
N THR A 17 -25.07 22.56 -5.86
CA THR A 17 -24.29 22.19 -4.66
C THR A 17 -24.84 20.90 -4.01
N ILE A 18 -26.17 20.82 -3.83
CA ILE A 18 -26.81 19.61 -3.29
C ILE A 18 -26.60 18.41 -4.20
N ASN A 19 -26.74 18.58 -5.51
CA ASN A 19 -26.51 17.50 -6.48
C ASN A 19 -25.04 17.04 -6.49
N TYR A 20 -24.09 17.97 -6.35
CA TYR A 20 -22.68 17.66 -6.21
C TYR A 20 -22.41 16.86 -4.92
N MET A 21 -22.91 17.33 -3.77
CA MET A 21 -22.78 16.61 -2.50
C MET A 21 -23.42 15.22 -2.55
N ALA A 22 -24.60 15.09 -3.14
CA ALA A 22 -25.26 13.79 -3.31
C ALA A 22 -24.44 12.85 -4.19
N GLY A 23 -23.76 13.38 -5.23
CA GLY A 23 -22.83 12.62 -6.06
C GLY A 23 -21.62 12.12 -5.28
N GLU A 24 -20.99 12.99 -4.50
CA GLU A 24 -19.84 12.64 -3.64
C GLU A 24 -20.20 11.57 -2.59
N ILE A 25 -21.36 11.73 -1.93
CA ILE A 25 -21.86 10.75 -0.96
C ILE A 25 -22.08 9.39 -1.65
N ALA A 26 -22.74 9.36 -2.81
CA ALA A 26 -23.01 8.12 -3.53
C ALA A 26 -21.70 7.42 -3.97
N THR A 27 -20.72 8.20 -4.43
CA THR A 27 -19.39 7.68 -4.80
C THR A 27 -18.66 7.10 -3.60
N THR A 28 -18.70 7.79 -2.47
CA THR A 28 -18.09 7.33 -1.20
C THR A 28 -18.75 6.06 -0.68
N GLU A 29 -20.08 5.99 -0.75
CA GLU A 29 -20.85 4.80 -0.35
C GLU A 29 -20.54 3.59 -1.25
N GLN A 30 -20.45 3.81 -2.55
CA GLN A 30 -20.06 2.77 -3.50
C GLN A 30 -18.65 2.26 -3.20
N MET A 31 -17.66 3.15 -3.04
CA MET A 31 -16.29 2.77 -2.69
C MET A 31 -16.22 1.99 -1.37
N LYS A 32 -16.99 2.39 -0.36
CA LYS A 32 -17.09 1.66 0.92
C LYS A 32 -17.65 0.26 0.73
N ASN A 33 -18.67 0.09 -0.10
CA ASN A 33 -19.28 -1.22 -0.37
C ASN A 33 -18.33 -2.12 -1.17
N GLU A 34 -17.64 -1.59 -2.17
CA GLU A 34 -16.60 -2.29 -2.93
C GLU A 34 -15.45 -2.72 -2.02
N PHE A 35 -15.04 -1.87 -1.09
CA PHE A 35 -14.05 -2.20 -0.07
C PHE A 35 -14.46 -3.37 0.80
N ILE A 36 -15.67 -3.32 1.40
CA ILE A 36 -16.18 -4.41 2.24
C ILE A 36 -16.21 -5.73 1.46
N SER A 37 -16.67 -5.69 0.21
CA SER A 37 -16.67 -6.85 -0.68
C SER A 37 -15.25 -7.35 -0.94
N SER A 38 -14.31 -6.46 -1.27
CA SER A 38 -12.91 -6.79 -1.53
C SER A 38 -12.23 -7.41 -0.31
N VAL A 39 -12.37 -6.80 0.87
CA VAL A 39 -11.84 -7.34 2.14
C VAL A 39 -12.41 -8.72 2.42
N SER A 40 -13.72 -8.90 2.25
CA SER A 40 -14.37 -10.20 2.45
C SER A 40 -13.79 -11.28 1.53
N HIS A 41 -13.51 -10.95 0.28
CA HIS A 41 -12.87 -11.85 -0.67
C HIS A 41 -11.41 -12.14 -0.30
N GLU A 42 -10.64 -11.12 0.06
CA GLU A 42 -9.23 -11.27 0.43
C GLU A 42 -9.05 -12.05 1.73
N LEU A 43 -10.00 -11.98 2.67
CA LEU A 43 -10.00 -12.81 3.88
C LEU A 43 -10.46 -14.25 3.61
N ARG A 44 -11.43 -14.46 2.72
CA ARG A 44 -11.97 -15.79 2.43
C ARG A 44 -10.94 -16.72 1.78
N THR A 45 -10.12 -16.21 0.87
CA THR A 45 -9.13 -16.99 0.12
C THR A 45 -8.11 -17.68 1.04
N PRO A 46 -7.37 -16.98 1.93
CA PRO A 46 -6.44 -17.62 2.86
C PRO A 46 -7.16 -18.55 3.85
N LEU A 47 -8.35 -18.18 4.35
CA LEU A 47 -9.13 -19.07 5.22
C LEU A 47 -9.50 -20.38 4.54
N THR A 48 -9.87 -20.33 3.25
CA THR A 48 -10.18 -21.56 2.48
C THR A 48 -8.92 -22.40 2.29
N ALA A 49 -7.75 -21.79 2.04
CA ALA A 49 -6.49 -22.51 1.91
C ALA A 49 -6.07 -23.16 3.24
N ILE A 50 -6.15 -22.42 4.36
CA ILE A 50 -5.86 -22.94 5.71
C ILE A 50 -6.77 -24.14 6.01
N LYS A 51 -8.09 -23.97 5.81
CA LYS A 51 -9.06 -25.03 6.06
C LYS A 51 -8.77 -26.27 5.20
N GLY A 52 -8.58 -26.10 3.89
CA GLY A 52 -8.33 -27.21 2.98
C GLY A 52 -7.05 -27.98 3.31
N TRP A 53 -5.98 -27.28 3.68
CA TRP A 53 -4.76 -27.95 4.12
C TRP A 53 -4.92 -28.64 5.49
N ALA A 54 -5.61 -28.03 6.44
CA ALA A 54 -5.90 -28.66 7.72
C ALA A 54 -6.71 -29.96 7.54
N GLU A 55 -7.75 -29.95 6.69
CA GLU A 55 -8.54 -31.15 6.34
C GLU A 55 -7.67 -32.21 5.65
N THR A 56 -6.78 -31.81 4.72
CA THR A 56 -5.85 -32.71 4.04
C THR A 56 -4.90 -33.37 5.04
N LEU A 57 -4.33 -32.60 5.97
CA LEU A 57 -3.43 -33.14 7.01
C LEU A 57 -4.14 -34.10 7.97
N MET A 58 -5.40 -33.82 8.32
CA MET A 58 -6.21 -34.69 9.15
C MET A 58 -6.50 -36.03 8.45
N LEU A 59 -6.77 -36.01 7.14
CA LEU A 59 -7.03 -37.21 6.34
C LEU A 59 -5.76 -38.04 6.11
N ASP A 60 -4.61 -37.39 5.91
CA ASP A 60 -3.31 -38.07 5.72
C ASP A 60 -2.83 -38.76 6.98
N GLY A 61 -3.27 -38.32 8.16
CA GLY A 61 -2.90 -38.91 9.46
C GLY A 61 -1.40 -38.88 9.77
N GLY A 62 -0.62 -38.06 9.09
CA GLY A 62 0.84 -37.96 9.25
C GLY A 62 1.63 -39.03 8.47
N ASN A 63 1.02 -39.69 7.52
CA ASN A 63 1.67 -40.74 6.72
C ASN A 63 2.70 -40.21 5.72
N SER A 64 2.58 -38.95 5.30
CA SER A 64 3.48 -38.32 4.35
C SER A 64 4.18 -37.07 4.97
N PRO A 65 5.49 -37.17 5.32
CA PRO A 65 6.26 -36.04 5.85
C PRO A 65 6.28 -34.82 4.89
N ASP A 66 6.32 -35.06 3.58
CA ASP A 66 6.30 -33.99 2.57
C ASP A 66 4.96 -33.28 2.54
N THR A 67 3.85 -33.99 2.62
CA THR A 67 2.50 -33.41 2.72
C THR A 67 2.36 -32.64 4.00
N MET A 68 2.84 -33.15 5.13
CA MET A 68 2.84 -32.48 6.42
C MET A 68 3.61 -31.15 6.34
N ASN A 69 4.87 -31.18 5.91
CA ASN A 69 5.71 -29.99 5.81
C ASN A 69 5.10 -28.92 4.89
N LYS A 70 4.59 -29.33 3.73
CA LYS A 70 3.94 -28.43 2.77
C LYS A 70 2.66 -27.82 3.34
N GLY A 71 1.81 -28.62 3.96
CA GLY A 71 0.55 -28.17 4.54
C GLY A 71 0.76 -27.20 5.69
N VAL A 72 1.63 -27.52 6.65
CA VAL A 72 1.98 -26.64 7.76
C VAL A 72 2.55 -25.32 7.25
N LYS A 73 3.47 -25.37 6.26
CA LYS A 73 4.05 -24.15 5.68
C LYS A 73 2.99 -23.24 5.05
N VAL A 74 2.02 -23.82 4.31
CA VAL A 74 0.93 -23.00 3.72
C VAL A 74 0.05 -22.42 4.81
N ILE A 75 -0.32 -23.20 5.84
CA ILE A 75 -1.13 -22.70 6.97
C ILE A 75 -0.44 -21.53 7.67
N VAL A 76 0.85 -21.65 8.00
CA VAL A 76 1.61 -20.59 8.63
C VAL A 76 1.64 -19.34 7.75
N THR A 77 2.01 -19.48 6.47
CA THR A 77 2.10 -18.34 5.53
C THR A 77 0.76 -17.62 5.36
N GLU A 78 -0.34 -18.35 5.23
CA GLU A 78 -1.66 -17.71 5.08
C GLU A 78 -2.17 -17.10 6.39
N THR A 79 -1.75 -17.63 7.55
CA THR A 79 -2.06 -17.03 8.86
C THR A 79 -1.31 -15.71 9.06
N GLU A 80 -0.02 -15.66 8.74
CA GLU A 80 0.78 -14.43 8.78
C GLU A 80 0.19 -13.35 7.86
N ARG A 81 -0.25 -13.75 6.67
CA ARG A 81 -0.93 -12.87 5.71
C ARG A 81 -2.24 -12.31 6.26
N LEU A 82 -3.06 -13.14 6.93
CA LEU A 82 -4.30 -12.71 7.58
C LEU A 82 -4.01 -11.72 8.70
N GLN A 83 -2.99 -11.98 9.51
CA GLN A 83 -2.58 -11.09 10.59
C GLN A 83 -2.20 -9.71 10.04
N GLN A 84 -1.34 -9.67 9.02
CA GLN A 84 -0.95 -8.41 8.38
C GLN A 84 -2.17 -7.65 7.83
N MET A 85 -3.11 -8.33 7.19
CA MET A 85 -4.33 -7.70 6.67
C MET A 85 -5.19 -7.12 7.78
N VAL A 86 -5.33 -7.82 8.92
CA VAL A 86 -6.07 -7.31 10.09
C VAL A 86 -5.39 -6.07 10.65
N GLU A 87 -4.07 -6.05 10.76
CA GLU A 87 -3.30 -4.88 11.22
C GLU A 87 -3.49 -3.67 10.29
N GLU A 88 -3.43 -3.88 8.96
CA GLU A 88 -3.71 -2.82 7.97
C GLU A 88 -5.13 -2.24 8.13
N LEU A 89 -6.13 -3.09 8.37
CA LEU A 89 -7.51 -2.67 8.59
C LEU A 89 -7.70 -1.90 9.90
N LEU A 90 -7.04 -2.32 10.97
CA LEU A 90 -7.07 -1.63 12.27
C LEU A 90 -6.38 -0.26 12.18
N ASP A 91 -5.22 -0.19 11.54
CA ASP A 91 -4.53 1.08 11.32
C ASP A 91 -5.38 2.03 10.49
N PHE A 92 -5.96 1.53 9.41
CA PHE A 92 -6.90 2.29 8.59
C PHE A 92 -8.10 2.81 9.41
N SER A 93 -8.72 1.96 10.25
CA SER A 93 -9.83 2.35 11.12
C SER A 93 -9.43 3.43 12.13
N ARG A 94 -8.24 3.31 12.74
CA ARG A 94 -7.72 4.31 13.69
C ARG A 94 -7.46 5.66 13.02
N MET A 95 -6.92 5.65 11.80
CA MET A 95 -6.71 6.87 10.99
C MET A 95 -8.03 7.58 10.66
N GLN A 96 -9.06 6.82 10.25
CA GLN A 96 -10.39 7.38 9.95
C GLN A 96 -11.04 8.08 11.15
N ASN A 97 -10.81 7.56 12.35
CA ASN A 97 -11.42 8.07 13.58
C ASN A 97 -10.57 9.14 14.28
N GLY A 98 -9.44 9.58 13.71
CA GLY A 98 -8.55 10.54 14.33
C GLY A 98 -7.82 10.02 15.60
N HIS A 99 -7.85 8.72 15.84
CA HIS A 99 -7.21 8.09 17.00
C HIS A 99 -5.80 7.57 16.70
N PHE A 100 -5.24 7.93 15.54
CA PHE A 100 -3.90 7.50 15.16
C PHE A 100 -2.88 8.51 15.69
N THR A 101 -2.04 8.08 16.61
CA THR A 101 -0.99 8.89 17.22
C THR A 101 0.39 8.38 16.80
N LEU A 102 1.29 9.30 16.44
CA LEU A 102 2.67 8.98 16.10
C LEU A 102 3.54 8.96 17.36
N GLN A 103 4.44 8.01 17.44
CA GLN A 103 5.52 7.97 18.42
C GLN A 103 6.80 8.52 17.78
N SER A 104 6.82 9.82 17.55
CA SER A 104 7.89 10.48 16.80
C SER A 104 9.16 10.66 17.62
N ALA A 105 10.31 10.33 17.01
CA ALA A 105 11.65 10.55 17.51
C ALA A 105 12.58 10.87 16.32
N THR A 106 13.78 11.37 16.60
CA THR A 106 14.85 11.48 15.60
C THR A 106 15.22 10.08 15.12
N MET A 107 15.22 9.87 13.81
CA MET A 107 15.48 8.57 13.21
C MET A 107 16.39 8.68 11.98
N ASP A 108 17.15 7.62 11.75
CA ASP A 108 17.90 7.40 10.52
C ASP A 108 16.97 6.69 9.52
N ILE A 109 16.65 7.38 8.43
CA ILE A 109 15.75 6.86 7.42
C ILE A 109 16.38 5.69 6.63
N LEU A 110 17.73 5.67 6.48
CA LEU A 110 18.43 4.60 5.79
C LEU A 110 18.32 3.27 6.53
N ALA A 111 18.37 3.28 7.85
CA ALA A 111 18.18 2.07 8.65
C ALA A 111 16.81 1.43 8.40
N GLU A 112 15.74 2.24 8.41
CA GLU A 112 14.37 1.76 8.21
C GLU A 112 14.14 1.31 6.74
N LEU A 113 14.74 2.00 5.77
CA LEU A 113 14.68 1.65 4.36
C LEU A 113 15.48 0.37 4.07
N GLY A 114 16.69 0.25 4.63
CA GLY A 114 17.55 -0.93 4.48
C GLY A 114 16.88 -2.21 4.99
N ASP A 115 16.23 -2.15 6.15
CA ASP A 115 15.44 -3.27 6.69
C ASP A 115 14.32 -3.71 5.73
N ALA A 116 13.57 -2.76 5.17
CA ALA A 116 12.51 -3.06 4.21
C ALA A 116 13.08 -3.66 2.90
N VAL A 117 14.17 -3.10 2.39
CA VAL A 117 14.86 -3.61 1.20
C VAL A 117 15.36 -5.04 1.41
N LEU A 118 15.95 -5.34 2.56
CA LEU A 118 16.45 -6.67 2.88
C LEU A 118 15.35 -7.72 2.84
N ILE A 119 14.20 -7.42 3.47
CA ILE A 119 13.03 -8.32 3.49
C ILE A 119 12.57 -8.65 2.07
N TYR A 120 12.45 -7.64 1.21
CA TYR A 120 11.91 -7.83 -0.14
C TYR A 120 12.93 -8.32 -1.16
N SER A 121 14.22 -8.14 -0.94
CA SER A 121 15.28 -8.62 -1.83
C SER A 121 15.27 -10.14 -1.97
N GLU A 122 15.05 -10.87 -0.87
CA GLU A 122 14.92 -12.32 -0.92
C GLU A 122 13.65 -12.79 -1.63
N LYS A 123 12.52 -12.08 -1.38
CA LYS A 123 11.24 -12.36 -2.05
C LYS A 123 11.34 -12.13 -3.56
N ALA A 124 11.92 -11.01 -3.97
CA ALA A 124 12.12 -10.67 -5.37
C ALA A 124 12.99 -11.71 -6.10
N LYS A 125 14.11 -12.12 -5.50
CA LYS A 125 14.98 -13.18 -6.06
C LYS A 125 14.23 -14.48 -6.29
N ARG A 126 13.40 -14.93 -5.35
CA ARG A 126 12.57 -16.14 -5.51
C ARG A 126 11.56 -16.02 -6.66
N GLU A 127 11.11 -14.81 -6.95
CA GLU A 127 10.17 -14.51 -8.04
C GLU A 127 10.88 -14.08 -9.34
N THR A 128 12.20 -14.26 -9.44
CA THR A 128 13.03 -13.90 -10.61
C THR A 128 12.93 -12.41 -10.96
N LYS A 129 12.88 -11.55 -9.94
CA LYS A 129 12.89 -10.09 -10.05
C LYS A 129 14.15 -9.53 -9.41
N GLU A 130 14.60 -8.36 -9.86
CA GLU A 130 15.79 -7.71 -9.33
C GLU A 130 15.43 -6.47 -8.51
N ILE A 131 15.98 -6.36 -7.29
CA ILE A 131 15.94 -5.11 -6.52
C ILE A 131 17.36 -4.50 -6.57
N ILE A 132 17.43 -3.25 -7.01
CA ILE A 132 18.64 -2.44 -7.00
C ILE A 132 18.43 -1.33 -5.98
N TYR A 133 19.24 -1.33 -4.93
CA TYR A 133 19.25 -0.28 -3.93
C TYR A 133 20.53 0.53 -4.06
N ASP A 134 20.37 1.80 -4.41
CA ASP A 134 21.45 2.79 -4.48
C ASP A 134 21.45 3.54 -3.14
N GLU A 135 22.20 2.98 -2.17
CA GLU A 135 22.27 3.48 -0.81
C GLU A 135 23.35 4.57 -0.70
N PRO A 136 22.98 5.80 -0.30
CA PRO A 136 23.97 6.84 -0.05
C PRO A 136 24.72 6.58 1.26
N GLU A 137 25.92 7.13 1.40
CA GLU A 137 26.71 6.96 2.63
C GLU A 137 26.02 7.57 3.86
N MET A 138 25.32 8.68 3.72
CA MET A 138 24.65 9.39 4.80
C MET A 138 23.53 10.28 4.27
N LEU A 139 22.43 10.39 5.03
CA LEU A 139 21.38 11.39 4.83
C LEU A 139 21.12 12.14 6.15
N PRO A 140 20.50 13.33 6.08
CA PRO A 140 19.99 14.01 7.26
C PRO A 140 19.00 13.14 8.03
N PHE A 141 19.00 13.25 9.35
CA PHE A 141 17.96 12.63 10.18
C PHE A 141 16.58 13.20 9.87
N VAL A 142 15.57 12.40 10.14
CA VAL A 142 14.16 12.79 10.02
C VAL A 142 13.51 12.69 11.40
N PHE A 143 12.58 13.58 11.72
CA PHE A 143 11.77 13.46 12.94
C PHE A 143 10.46 12.74 12.60
N GLY A 144 10.28 11.52 13.14
CA GLY A 144 9.12 10.71 12.82
C GLY A 144 9.01 9.42 13.62
N ASP A 145 7.94 8.68 13.35
CA ASP A 145 7.70 7.35 13.90
C ASP A 145 8.33 6.28 13.00
N LYS A 146 9.44 5.71 13.45
CA LYS A 146 10.24 4.73 12.71
C LYS A 146 9.42 3.52 12.23
N ASN A 147 8.51 3.02 13.08
CA ASN A 147 7.70 1.83 12.74
C ASN A 147 6.72 2.18 11.62
N ARG A 148 6.15 3.38 11.63
CA ARG A 148 5.22 3.85 10.61
C ARG A 148 5.93 4.18 9.30
N ILE A 149 7.10 4.79 9.35
CA ILE A 149 7.91 5.02 8.15
C ILE A 149 8.38 3.70 7.54
N ARG A 150 8.81 2.73 8.34
CA ARG A 150 9.11 1.38 7.85
C ARG A 150 7.89 0.73 7.19
N GLN A 151 6.70 0.87 7.77
CA GLN A 151 5.44 0.39 7.17
C GLN A 151 5.17 1.02 5.80
N VAL A 152 5.46 2.32 5.62
CA VAL A 152 5.37 2.99 4.32
C VAL A 152 6.30 2.34 3.30
N PHE A 153 7.59 2.14 3.66
CA PHE A 153 8.55 1.51 2.75
C PHE A 153 8.14 0.09 2.37
N ILE A 154 7.68 -0.71 3.34
CA ILE A 154 7.16 -2.05 3.10
C ILE A 154 6.00 -2.00 2.10
N ASN A 155 5.02 -1.11 2.30
CA ASN A 155 3.87 -0.98 1.42
C ASN A 155 4.25 -0.58 -0.01
N VAL A 156 5.20 0.34 -0.16
CA VAL A 156 5.63 0.83 -1.46
C VAL A 156 6.48 -0.21 -2.19
N ILE A 157 7.43 -0.86 -1.50
CA ILE A 157 8.30 -1.89 -2.08
C ILE A 157 7.47 -3.14 -2.41
N ASP A 158 6.53 -3.56 -1.54
CA ASP A 158 5.64 -4.69 -1.84
C ASP A 158 4.83 -4.43 -3.11
N ASN A 159 4.29 -3.23 -3.27
CA ASN A 159 3.57 -2.87 -4.48
C ASN A 159 4.49 -2.93 -5.72
N ALA A 160 5.69 -2.37 -5.67
CA ALA A 160 6.64 -2.40 -6.77
C ALA A 160 6.97 -3.85 -7.17
N VAL A 161 7.28 -4.73 -6.22
CA VAL A 161 7.54 -6.16 -6.46
C VAL A 161 6.30 -6.87 -6.98
N LYS A 162 5.15 -6.64 -6.39
CA LYS A 162 3.87 -7.27 -6.73
C LYS A 162 3.39 -6.94 -8.15
N TYR A 163 3.56 -5.70 -8.60
CA TYR A 163 3.13 -5.25 -9.91
C TYR A 163 4.19 -5.45 -11.01
N SER A 164 5.37 -5.93 -10.64
CA SER A 164 6.41 -6.42 -11.54
C SER A 164 6.19 -7.88 -11.96
N SER A 165 6.77 -8.27 -13.07
CA SER A 165 6.80 -9.64 -13.61
C SER A 165 8.19 -10.24 -13.48
N ALA A 166 8.37 -11.54 -13.79
CA ALA A 166 9.69 -12.16 -13.84
C ALA A 166 10.58 -11.44 -14.87
N GLY A 167 11.81 -11.10 -14.48
CA GLY A 167 12.76 -10.33 -15.27
C GLY A 167 12.67 -8.81 -15.10
N ASP A 168 11.62 -8.30 -14.42
CA ASP A 168 11.49 -6.88 -14.11
C ASP A 168 12.44 -6.47 -12.98
N ARG A 169 12.62 -5.14 -12.89
CA ARG A 169 13.54 -4.51 -11.94
C ARG A 169 12.81 -3.49 -11.08
N VAL A 170 13.16 -3.46 -9.80
CA VAL A 170 12.76 -2.41 -8.85
C VAL A 170 14.02 -1.64 -8.42
N THR A 171 14.07 -0.36 -8.72
CA THR A 171 15.20 0.53 -8.36
C THR A 171 14.77 1.43 -7.21
N ILE A 172 15.53 1.40 -6.13
CA ILE A 172 15.29 2.19 -4.93
C ILE A 172 16.45 3.16 -4.76
N LYS A 173 16.15 4.45 -4.58
CA LYS A 173 17.13 5.51 -4.34
C LYS A 173 16.69 6.35 -3.16
N ALA A 174 17.66 6.79 -2.37
CA ALA A 174 17.45 7.76 -1.31
C ALA A 174 18.46 8.91 -1.48
N TYR A 175 18.01 10.15 -1.33
CA TYR A 175 18.86 11.33 -1.53
C TYR A 175 18.28 12.55 -0.81
N GLU A 176 19.13 13.52 -0.55
CA GLU A 176 18.74 14.83 -0.03
C GLU A 176 18.32 15.75 -1.18
N SER A 177 17.20 16.46 -1.02
CA SER A 177 16.69 17.44 -1.99
C SER A 177 16.15 18.67 -1.26
N GLY A 178 16.93 19.74 -1.25
CA GLY A 178 16.65 20.93 -0.46
C GLY A 178 16.57 20.61 1.04
N GLU A 179 15.46 20.93 1.68
CA GLU A 179 15.21 20.67 3.10
C GLU A 179 14.54 19.30 3.34
N ASN A 180 14.53 18.41 2.35
CA ASN A 180 13.84 17.13 2.45
C ASN A 180 14.79 15.96 2.20
N VAL A 181 14.50 14.85 2.84
CA VAL A 181 14.98 13.52 2.46
C VAL A 181 13.96 12.89 1.53
N VAL A 182 14.42 12.44 0.37
CA VAL A 182 13.58 11.86 -0.67
C VAL A 182 13.94 10.39 -0.88
N VAL A 183 12.93 9.53 -0.89
CA VAL A 183 13.05 8.11 -1.26
C VAL A 183 12.23 7.87 -2.52
N SER A 184 12.86 7.34 -3.57
CA SER A 184 12.20 6.99 -4.82
C SER A 184 12.26 5.48 -5.04
N VAL A 185 11.11 4.87 -5.30
CA VAL A 185 10.97 3.45 -5.65
C VAL A 185 10.36 3.37 -7.05
N ARG A 186 11.16 2.92 -8.03
CA ARG A 186 10.76 2.77 -9.43
C ARG A 186 10.74 1.30 -9.82
N ASP A 187 9.63 0.84 -10.36
CA ASP A 187 9.51 -0.47 -11.00
C ASP A 187 9.43 -0.36 -12.52
N THR A 188 9.71 -1.47 -13.22
CA THR A 188 9.54 -1.62 -14.68
C THR A 188 8.32 -2.49 -15.01
N GLY A 189 7.36 -2.60 -14.08
CA GLY A 189 6.22 -3.47 -14.18
C GLY A 189 5.08 -2.95 -15.06
N VAL A 190 3.86 -3.35 -14.71
CA VAL A 190 2.66 -3.13 -15.55
C VAL A 190 2.26 -1.66 -15.74
N GLY A 191 2.79 -0.74 -14.94
CA GLY A 191 2.43 0.68 -14.99
C GLY A 191 0.98 0.96 -14.60
N ILE A 192 0.57 2.24 -14.71
CA ILE A 192 -0.76 2.72 -14.33
C ILE A 192 -1.34 3.54 -15.48
N LYS A 193 -2.61 3.29 -15.83
CA LYS A 193 -3.33 4.11 -16.80
C LYS A 193 -3.44 5.55 -16.33
N GLN A 194 -3.32 6.51 -17.22
CA GLN A 194 -3.46 7.93 -16.89
C GLN A 194 -4.83 8.26 -16.24
N SER A 195 -5.90 7.57 -16.64
CA SER A 195 -7.23 7.72 -16.03
C SER A 195 -7.31 7.28 -14.57
N ASP A 196 -6.39 6.42 -14.15
CA ASP A 196 -6.36 5.80 -12.82
C ASP A 196 -5.36 6.48 -11.89
N LEU A 197 -4.35 7.17 -12.45
CA LEU A 197 -3.25 7.76 -11.71
C LEU A 197 -3.71 8.72 -10.60
N ALA A 198 -4.71 9.55 -10.87
CA ALA A 198 -5.30 10.44 -9.89
C ALA A 198 -6.07 9.71 -8.77
N LYS A 199 -6.43 8.45 -8.99
CA LYS A 199 -7.28 7.66 -8.08
C LYS A 199 -6.51 6.63 -7.25
N VAL A 200 -5.26 6.28 -7.64
CA VAL A 200 -4.51 5.18 -6.97
C VAL A 200 -4.19 5.45 -5.50
N LYS A 201 -4.21 6.72 -5.07
CA LYS A 201 -4.12 7.13 -3.66
C LYS A 201 -5.49 7.20 -2.97
N THR A 202 -6.58 7.12 -3.74
CA THR A 202 -7.93 7.13 -3.16
C THR A 202 -8.15 5.83 -2.39
N LYS A 203 -8.68 5.96 -1.19
CA LYS A 203 -9.01 4.84 -0.30
C LYS A 203 -9.88 3.84 -1.04
N PHE A 204 -9.53 2.55 -0.95
CA PHE A 204 -10.27 1.42 -1.55
C PHE A 204 -10.13 1.27 -3.07
N TYR A 205 -9.41 2.17 -3.74
CA TYR A 205 -9.25 2.08 -5.18
C TYR A 205 -8.22 1.03 -5.58
N LYS A 206 -8.54 0.22 -6.58
CA LYS A 206 -7.64 -0.74 -7.21
C LYS A 206 -7.65 -0.50 -8.72
N ALA A 207 -6.54 -0.04 -9.28
CA ALA A 207 -6.39 0.07 -10.73
C ALA A 207 -6.36 -1.30 -11.42
N ASN A 208 -5.93 -2.35 -10.71
CA ASN A 208 -5.86 -3.71 -11.21
C ASN A 208 -6.57 -4.68 -10.25
N HIS A 209 -7.72 -5.21 -10.67
CA HIS A 209 -8.54 -6.15 -9.89
C HIS A 209 -8.05 -7.60 -9.97
N THR A 210 -7.13 -7.93 -10.87
CA THR A 210 -6.60 -9.30 -11.02
C THR A 210 -5.49 -9.61 -10.03
N ARG A 211 -4.80 -8.60 -9.50
CA ARG A 211 -3.76 -8.77 -8.50
C ARG A 211 -4.34 -8.63 -7.09
N ARG A 212 -3.96 -9.55 -6.19
CA ARG A 212 -4.42 -9.60 -4.79
C ARG A 212 -3.95 -8.37 -4.01
N GLY A 213 -4.76 -7.89 -3.05
CA GLY A 213 -4.40 -6.83 -2.12
C GLY A 213 -5.62 -6.04 -1.64
N SER A 214 -5.52 -5.39 -0.47
CA SER A 214 -6.62 -4.65 0.17
C SER A 214 -7.04 -3.36 -0.55
N GLY A 215 -6.12 -2.76 -1.34
CA GLY A 215 -6.29 -1.41 -1.91
C GLY A 215 -6.17 -0.29 -0.87
N ILE A 216 -5.65 -0.61 0.33
CA ILE A 216 -5.47 0.34 1.44
C ILE A 216 -4.00 0.79 1.54
N GLY A 217 -3.04 -0.07 1.19
CA GLY A 217 -1.62 0.15 1.49
C GLY A 217 -1.07 1.50 1.04
N LEU A 218 -1.36 1.95 -0.19
CA LEU A 218 -0.91 3.27 -0.68
C LEU A 218 -1.65 4.43 0.00
N ALA A 219 -2.94 4.27 0.31
CA ALA A 219 -3.69 5.29 1.04
C ALA A 219 -3.20 5.44 2.50
N VAL A 220 -2.88 4.32 3.15
CA VAL A 220 -2.25 4.33 4.49
C VAL A 220 -0.85 4.94 4.42
N ALA A 221 -0.05 4.61 3.41
CA ALA A 221 1.27 5.19 3.22
C ALA A 221 1.19 6.72 3.02
N ASP A 222 0.28 7.20 2.18
CA ASP A 222 0.07 8.64 1.93
C ASP A 222 -0.36 9.39 3.20
N GLU A 223 -1.27 8.81 3.99
CA GLU A 223 -1.72 9.38 5.26
C GLU A 223 -0.58 9.44 6.30
N ILE A 224 0.20 8.34 6.45
CA ILE A 224 1.36 8.31 7.35
C ILE A 224 2.35 9.39 6.96
N ILE A 225 2.71 9.51 5.68
CA ILE A 225 3.64 10.53 5.20
C ILE A 225 3.11 11.93 5.43
N SER A 226 1.82 12.16 5.18
CA SER A 226 1.15 13.44 5.44
C SER A 226 1.20 13.83 6.93
N MET A 227 0.98 12.86 7.83
CA MET A 227 1.09 13.07 9.28
C MET A 227 2.52 13.41 9.74
N HIS A 228 3.54 13.06 8.94
CA HIS A 228 4.95 13.43 9.16
C HIS A 228 5.34 14.76 8.48
N GLY A 229 4.37 15.51 7.95
CA GLY A 229 4.62 16.77 7.22
C GLY A 229 5.27 16.56 5.85
N GLY A 230 5.30 15.34 5.36
CA GLY A 230 5.87 14.96 4.07
C GLY A 230 4.84 14.88 2.95
N SER A 231 5.27 14.36 1.80
CA SER A 231 4.42 14.08 0.64
C SER A 231 4.78 12.77 -0.03
N LEU A 232 3.78 12.10 -0.59
CA LEU A 232 3.94 10.91 -1.42
C LEU A 232 3.36 11.18 -2.80
N SER A 233 4.15 11.05 -3.86
CA SER A 233 3.70 11.15 -5.24
C SER A 233 3.84 9.81 -5.96
N ILE A 234 2.99 9.60 -6.97
CA ILE A 234 2.97 8.41 -7.81
C ILE A 234 2.91 8.85 -9.25
N ASP A 235 3.88 8.42 -10.03
CA ASP A 235 4.02 8.74 -11.44
C ASP A 235 4.14 7.47 -12.28
N SER A 236 3.49 7.47 -13.45
CA SER A 236 3.59 6.40 -14.45
C SER A 236 3.35 6.99 -15.84
N GLU A 237 4.20 6.63 -16.78
CA GLU A 237 4.06 7.06 -18.17
C GLU A 237 2.94 6.31 -18.91
N GLY A 238 2.40 5.25 -18.30
CA GLY A 238 1.31 4.44 -18.85
C GLY A 238 1.47 2.95 -18.61
N GLU A 239 0.56 2.17 -19.18
CA GLU A 239 0.60 0.71 -19.10
C GLU A 239 1.88 0.14 -19.74
N GLY A 240 2.54 -0.76 -19.04
CA GLY A 240 3.79 -1.40 -19.47
C GLY A 240 5.06 -0.56 -19.30
N LEU A 241 4.95 0.67 -18.76
CA LEU A 241 6.08 1.59 -18.60
C LEU A 241 6.56 1.72 -17.15
N GLY A 242 5.99 0.90 -16.25
CA GLY A 242 6.33 0.89 -14.83
C GLY A 242 5.74 2.06 -14.06
N THR A 243 6.08 2.11 -12.77
CA THR A 243 5.59 3.13 -11.84
C THR A 243 6.75 3.66 -11.00
N THR A 244 6.70 4.93 -10.66
CA THR A 244 7.62 5.56 -9.72
C THR A 244 6.82 6.12 -8.55
N VAL A 245 7.14 5.67 -7.34
CA VAL A 245 6.62 6.25 -6.10
C VAL A 245 7.74 7.05 -5.46
N THR A 246 7.46 8.32 -5.18
CA THR A 246 8.42 9.23 -4.54
C THR A 246 7.84 9.68 -3.20
N ILE A 247 8.62 9.49 -2.14
CA ILE A 247 8.33 9.89 -0.76
C ILE A 247 9.28 11.03 -0.42
N SER A 248 8.75 12.13 0.12
CA SER A 248 9.52 13.27 0.58
C SER A 248 9.18 13.55 2.03
N LEU A 249 10.17 13.62 2.90
CA LEU A 249 10.03 13.90 4.33
C LEU A 249 10.93 15.08 4.72
N PRO A 250 10.47 15.99 5.59
CA PRO A 250 11.30 17.08 6.08
C PRO A 250 12.55 16.55 6.78
N ALA A 251 13.71 17.03 6.37
CA ALA A 251 14.97 16.76 7.06
C ALA A 251 14.98 17.51 8.39
N GLN A 252 15.54 16.91 9.43
CA GLN A 252 15.78 17.60 10.68
C GLN A 252 16.96 18.56 10.50
N GLU A 253 16.78 19.83 10.89
CA GLU A 253 17.87 20.80 10.85
C GLU A 253 19.09 20.28 11.61
N LYS A 254 20.27 20.43 10.99
CA LYS A 254 21.54 20.14 11.67
C LYS A 254 21.74 21.22 12.74
N ASN A 255 21.47 20.90 14.00
CA ASN A 255 21.89 21.74 15.13
C ASN A 255 23.40 21.75 15.26
#